data_3e1147b3b8764ec064c711b392b37b98
#
_entry.id   3e1147b3b8764ec064c711b392b37b98
#
_cell.length_a   1.000
_cell.length_b   1.000
_cell.length_c   1.000
_cell.angle_alpha   90.00
_cell.angle_beta   90.00
_cell.angle_gamma   90.00
#
_symmetry.space_group_name_H-M   'P 1'
#
loop_
_entity.id
_entity.type
_entity.pdbx_description
1 polymer ?
#
loop_
_entity_poly.entity_id
_entity_poly.type
_entity_poly.pdbx_seq_one_letter_code
_entity_poly.pdbx_strand_id
1 'polypeptide(L)'
;MASKTNKYGLTKAEINTLSNYEAHLNRALKGYTMNVYMSDINILEPIYNKLGHTLHNRSCGGCILGMLKTLANVYYEINPKEDGEPE
;
A
#
# COMPACT_ATOMS: atom_id res chain seq x y z
N MET A 1 11.07 2.71 22.29
CA MET A 1 10.80 2.59 21.87
C MET A 1 10.58 2.40 21.21
N ALA A 2 10.64 2.24 21.19
CA ALA A 2 10.53 2.02 20.57
C ALA A 2 9.96 2.01 19.64
N SER A 3 9.92 1.39 19.21
CA SER A 3 9.43 1.37 18.14
C SER A 3 8.14 1.67 18.16
N LYS A 4 7.80 2.52 17.77
CA LYS A 4 6.69 2.81 17.70
C LYS A 4 6.03 2.28 16.68
N THR A 5 5.13 1.49 16.80
CA THR A 5 4.36 1.09 15.73
C THR A 5 3.38 2.19 15.52
N ASN A 6 2.94 2.34 14.32
CA ASN A 6 1.95 3.32 13.97
C ASN A 6 0.60 2.76 14.37
N LYS A 7 -0.43 3.51 14.16
CA LYS A 7 -1.75 3.07 14.59
C LYS A 7 -2.26 1.86 13.81
N TYR A 8 -1.61 1.52 12.73
CA TYR A 8 -2.03 0.37 11.94
C TYR A 8 -1.27 -0.90 12.33
N GLY A 9 -0.29 -0.77 13.18
CA GLY A 9 0.47 -1.93 13.60
C GLY A 9 1.44 -2.46 12.56
N LEU A 10 1.80 -1.65 11.60
CA LEU A 10 2.73 -2.09 10.56
C LEU A 10 4.16 -2.01 11.07
N THR A 11 4.96 -3.01 10.71
CA THR A 11 6.36 -3.02 11.11
C THR A 11 7.16 -2.17 10.13
N LYS A 12 8.40 -1.88 10.52
CA LYS A 12 9.28 -1.14 9.68
C LYS A 12 9.51 -1.87 8.38
N ALA A 13 9.59 -3.18 8.42
CA ALA A 13 9.79 -3.96 7.22
C ALA A 13 8.59 -3.84 6.28
N GLU A 14 7.39 -3.79 6.84
CA GLU A 14 6.20 -3.65 6.02
C GLU A 14 6.13 -2.28 5.38
N ILE A 15 6.48 -1.26 6.13
CA ILE A 15 6.48 0.10 5.61
C ILE A 15 7.53 0.21 4.51
N ASN A 16 8.67 -0.42 4.70
CA ASN A 16 9.71 -0.41 3.70
C ASN A 16 9.26 -1.12 2.43
N THR A 17 8.49 -2.20 2.59
CA THR A 17 7.93 -2.89 1.46
C THR A 17 7.00 -1.96 0.68
N LEU A 18 6.15 -1.23 1.37
CA LEU A 18 5.26 -0.28 0.70
C LEU A 18 6.06 0.80 -0.01
N SER A 19 7.17 1.20 0.58
CA SER A 19 8.03 2.20 -0.03
C SER A 19 8.55 1.72 -1.38
N ASN A 20 8.82 0.44 -1.51
CA ASN A 20 9.31 -0.12 -2.76
C ASN A 20 8.23 -0.11 -3.84
N TYR A 21 6.98 0.04 -3.45
CA TYR A 21 5.87 0.05 -4.39
C TYR A 21 5.26 1.44 -4.55
N GLU A 22 5.99 2.48 -4.18
CA GLU A 22 5.47 3.84 -4.27
C GLU A 22 4.93 4.20 -5.64
N ALA A 23 5.58 3.76 -6.70
CA ALA A 23 5.10 4.09 -8.04
C ALA A 23 3.73 3.48 -8.28
N HIS A 24 3.53 2.25 -7.82
CA HIS A 24 2.24 1.58 -7.96
C HIS A 24 1.19 2.29 -7.11
N LEU A 25 1.56 2.67 -5.90
CA LEU A 25 0.63 3.32 -4.99
C LEU A 25 0.21 4.68 -5.52
N ASN A 26 1.16 5.44 -6.05
CA ASN A 26 0.85 6.74 -6.60
C ASN A 26 -0.06 6.66 -7.81
N ARG A 27 0.16 5.67 -8.65
CA ARG A 27 -0.70 5.50 -9.80
C ARG A 27 -2.10 5.10 -9.38
N ALA A 28 -2.20 4.27 -8.35
CA ALA A 28 -3.50 3.86 -7.85
C ALA A 28 -4.27 5.05 -7.31
N LEU A 29 -3.60 5.97 -6.66
CA LEU A 29 -4.26 7.15 -6.14
C LEU A 29 -4.81 8.01 -7.28
N LYS A 30 -4.24 7.90 -8.45
CA LYS A 30 -4.73 8.61 -9.62
C LYS A 30 -5.75 7.81 -10.40
N GLY A 31 -6.05 6.61 -9.93
CA GLY A 31 -7.07 5.78 -10.57
C GLY A 31 -6.56 4.76 -11.57
N TYR A 32 -5.26 4.54 -11.62
CA TYR A 32 -4.68 3.58 -12.56
C TYR A 32 -4.10 2.39 -11.84
N THR A 33 -4.07 1.24 -12.51
CA THR A 33 -3.21 0.18 -12.06
C THR A 33 -2.15 0.04 -13.12
N MET A 34 -0.90 -0.08 -12.69
CA MET A 34 0.13 -0.38 -13.64
C MET A 34 0.16 -1.85 -13.72
N ASN A 35 1.16 -2.41 -14.28
CA ASN A 35 1.32 -3.84 -14.36
C ASN A 35 1.56 -4.38 -12.96
N VAL A 36 0.56 -5.00 -12.41
CA VAL A 36 0.65 -5.58 -11.09
C VAL A 36 0.64 -7.08 -11.29
N TYR A 37 1.70 -7.72 -10.87
CA TYR A 37 1.85 -9.14 -11.07
C TYR A 37 1.44 -9.92 -9.84
N MET A 38 1.20 -11.20 -10.02
CA MET A 38 0.79 -12.04 -8.89
C MET A 38 1.82 -12.01 -7.78
N SER A 39 3.09 -11.92 -8.14
CA SER A 39 4.14 -11.84 -7.12
C SER A 39 4.00 -10.56 -6.30
N ASP A 40 3.58 -9.47 -6.92
CA ASP A 40 3.38 -8.22 -6.19
C ASP A 40 2.19 -8.34 -5.27
N ILE A 41 1.13 -8.98 -5.73
CA ILE A 41 -0.05 -9.18 -4.91
C ILE A 41 0.30 -10.04 -3.70
N ASN A 42 1.09 -11.08 -3.92
CA ASN A 42 1.49 -11.95 -2.83
C ASN A 42 2.29 -11.23 -1.77
N ILE A 43 3.00 -10.18 -2.16
CA ILE A 43 3.77 -9.40 -1.21
C ILE A 43 2.89 -8.40 -0.48
N LEU A 44 1.95 -7.79 -1.19
CA LEU A 44 1.13 -6.71 -0.62
C LEU A 44 -0.09 -7.20 0.13
N GLU A 45 -0.63 -8.33 -0.28
CA GLU A 45 -1.86 -8.82 0.33
C GLU A 45 -1.74 -9.06 1.84
N PRO A 46 -0.65 -9.61 2.34
CA PRO A 46 -0.55 -9.80 3.79
C PRO A 46 -0.63 -8.50 4.56
N ILE A 47 -0.09 -7.43 3.99
CA ILE A 47 -0.16 -6.12 4.63
C ILE A 47 -1.60 -5.63 4.61
N TYR A 48 -2.26 -5.81 3.50
CA TYR A 48 -3.66 -5.42 3.34
C TYR A 48 -4.53 -6.17 4.35
N ASN A 49 -4.27 -7.47 4.52
CA ASN A 49 -5.02 -8.28 5.48
C ASN A 49 -4.78 -7.81 6.91
N LYS A 50 -3.57 -7.39 7.19
CA LYS A 50 -3.23 -6.92 8.51
C LYS A 50 -4.01 -5.65 8.84
N LEU A 51 -4.37 -4.89 7.83
CA LEU A 51 -5.15 -3.67 8.02
C LEU A 51 -6.63 -3.95 8.21
N GLY A 52 -7.02 -5.23 8.18
CA GLY A 52 -8.40 -5.59 8.39
C GLY A 52 -9.21 -5.77 7.13
N HIS A 53 -8.54 -5.83 6.00
CA HIS A 53 -9.22 -5.95 4.71
C HIS A 53 -8.92 -7.28 4.06
N THR A 54 -9.73 -7.65 3.09
CA THR A 54 -9.54 -8.89 2.37
C THR A 54 -9.59 -8.59 0.88
N LEU A 55 -8.66 -9.14 0.15
CA LEU A 55 -8.67 -9.01 -1.30
C LEU A 55 -9.55 -10.13 -1.82
N HIS A 56 -10.71 -9.78 -2.33
CA HIS A 56 -11.68 -10.79 -2.74
C HIS A 56 -11.31 -11.55 -4.01
N ASN A 57 -10.64 -10.90 -4.92
CA ASN A 57 -10.34 -11.55 -6.18
C ASN A 57 -9.03 -11.00 -6.73
N ARG A 58 -8.05 -11.85 -6.81
CA ARG A 58 -6.73 -11.42 -7.28
C ARG A 58 -6.70 -11.12 -8.77
N SER A 59 -7.75 -11.50 -9.48
CA SER A 59 -7.81 -11.21 -10.90
C SER A 59 -8.68 -9.99 -11.20
N CYS A 60 -9.29 -9.42 -10.19
CA CYS A 60 -10.19 -8.31 -10.40
C CYS A 60 -9.40 -7.00 -10.36
N GLY A 61 -9.33 -6.31 -11.46
CA GLY A 61 -8.60 -5.05 -11.52
C GLY A 61 -9.10 -4.02 -10.53
N GLY A 62 -10.41 -3.92 -10.37
CA GLY A 62 -10.97 -2.98 -9.41
C GLY A 62 -10.64 -3.33 -7.98
N CYS A 63 -10.59 -4.63 -7.68
CA CYS A 63 -10.26 -5.08 -6.34
C CYS A 63 -8.81 -4.75 -6.03
N ILE A 64 -7.94 -4.98 -7.00
CA ILE A 64 -6.52 -4.70 -6.84
C ILE A 64 -6.30 -3.19 -6.71
N LEU A 65 -7.01 -2.40 -7.51
CA LEU A 65 -6.90 -0.96 -7.42
C LEU A 65 -7.33 -0.49 -6.03
N GLY A 66 -8.40 -1.06 -5.50
CA GLY A 66 -8.87 -0.72 -4.16
C GLY A 66 -7.83 -1.05 -3.10
N MET A 67 -7.19 -2.20 -3.24
CA MET A 67 -6.14 -2.59 -2.32
C MET A 67 -4.99 -1.59 -2.37
N LEU A 68 -4.55 -1.24 -3.58
CA LEU A 68 -3.45 -0.32 -3.72
C LEU A 68 -3.79 1.07 -3.19
N LYS A 69 -5.01 1.53 -3.40
CA LYS A 69 -5.42 2.82 -2.87
C LYS A 69 -5.41 2.83 -1.36
N THR A 70 -5.91 1.76 -0.76
CA THR A 70 -5.93 1.64 0.69
C THR A 70 -4.51 1.65 1.24
N LEU A 71 -3.64 0.86 0.60
CA LEU A 71 -2.25 0.79 1.04
C LEU A 71 -1.56 2.14 0.86
N ALA A 72 -1.88 2.86 -0.22
CA ALA A 72 -1.29 4.16 -0.46
C ALA A 72 -1.71 5.16 0.61
N ASN A 73 -2.98 5.16 0.96
CA ASN A 73 -3.46 6.08 1.97
C ASN A 73 -2.81 5.80 3.32
N VAL A 74 -2.67 4.53 3.66
CA VAL A 74 -2.04 4.16 4.92
C VAL A 74 -0.56 4.53 4.89
N TYR A 75 0.10 4.22 3.79
CA TYR A 75 1.53 4.48 3.67
C TYR A 75 1.82 5.97 3.81
N TYR A 76 1.06 6.81 3.13
CA TYR A 76 1.32 8.24 3.18
C TYR A 76 0.83 8.89 4.47
N GLU A 77 -0.03 8.21 5.19
CA GLU A 77 -0.42 8.70 6.48
C GLU A 77 0.72 8.46 7.47
N ILE A 78 1.40 7.32 7.35
CA ILE A 78 2.52 6.98 8.20
C ILE A 78 3.75 7.77 7.79
N ASN A 79 3.95 7.92 6.49
CA ASN A 79 5.14 8.53 5.93
C ASN A 79 4.75 9.57 4.91
N PRO A 80 4.30 10.74 5.36
CA PRO A 80 3.77 11.75 4.44
C PRO A 80 4.82 12.22 3.47
N LYS A 81 4.36 12.61 2.30
CA LYS A 81 5.26 13.17 1.34
C LYS A 81 5.79 14.45 1.89
N GLU A 82 7.10 14.65 1.75
CA GLU A 82 7.66 15.75 2.29
C GLU A 82 7.52 16.94 1.50
N ASP A 83 7.69 17.97 2.11
CA ASP A 83 7.69 19.14 1.41
C ASP A 83 6.89 19.34 0.37
N GLY A 84 5.91 19.03 0.50
CA GLY A 84 5.08 19.36 -0.34
C GLY A 84 5.36 19.06 -1.69
N GLU A 85 5.73 18.04 -1.91
CA GLU A 85 5.98 17.68 -3.07
C GLU A 85 4.87 17.91 -3.85
N PRO A 86 4.91 18.58 -4.75
CA PRO A 86 3.84 18.94 -5.51
C PRO A 86 3.43 17.79 -6.16
N GLU A 87 3.06 17.34 -6.39
CA GLU A 87 2.75 16.34 -6.99
C GLU A 87 2.12 16.49 -7.89
#